data_c250df8f2f3154916116550b4f1bd5a7
#
_entry.id   c250df8f2f3154916116550b4f1bd5a7
#
_cell.length_a   1.000
_cell.length_b   1.000
_cell.length_c   1.000
_cell.angle_alpha   90.00
_cell.angle_beta   90.00
_cell.angle_gamma   90.00
#
_symmetry.space_group_name_H-M   'P 1'
#
loop_
_entity.id
_entity.type
_entity.pdbx_description
1 polymer ?
#
loop_
_entity_poly.entity_id
_entity_poly.type
_entity_poly.pdbx_seq_one_letter_code
_entity_poly.pdbx_strand_id
1 'polypeptide(L)'
;MPLRTYLVAARADRGGIPVSRERVQAMIDDLGLDGFFETSAKEGWQITELTDAIKSAIDWDALPIVSSSALFDSIKQFLLDEKEQGRVLSTADDLFRGFLRASPGAGDHDTLRDSFETCIGLVGSRDLIRRLHFGGLVLLQPELLDAYTSALVQAAKDEPDGLGFIREADALDGRFRLSAEERMADQAQEKLLLIATVEELLRHEIALKEATDQGVDLVFPSQFTGERPDAPDIPGRAATFSFEGPLHSIYASLAVRLAHSSLFRRQTMWQNAASYTAAVGGTCGIYLRELEEGRGELALFYDEQAGAAVRGQFETYVAEHLQQRALPGTIVRRAIRSCSACGYVLPDDLVRGRLNRGLDTVRCPMCDETVIPLHDDQPSGATAEAAVSEMNRNADEQRDRNVAATRLKGKVETGDFDVFLCHNSKDKPQVMAIGERLKERGILPWLDVWEIPPGKRWQQEVRRAIKSVKTVAVFYGPGGAGPFQELEVESLVGEFAKRGKPIIPVILEGRQGNPRLSGFLNAWQKVDMRKPNPDPFEQLVWGITGDRSSDPG
;
A
#
# COMPACT_ATOMS: atom_id res chain seq x y z
N MET A 1 26.90 17.50 -13.94
CA MET A 1 26.01 18.68 -13.90
C MET A 1 25.39 18.81 -12.51
N PRO A 2 25.28 20.00 -11.91
CA PRO A 2 24.51 20.18 -10.73
C PRO A 2 23.02 19.90 -11.06
N LEU A 3 22.38 19.07 -10.23
CA LEU A 3 20.95 18.80 -10.33
C LEU A 3 20.18 20.09 -10.04
N ARG A 4 19.26 20.50 -10.89
CA ARG A 4 18.34 21.59 -10.64
C ARG A 4 17.05 21.06 -10.02
N THR A 5 16.65 21.63 -8.91
CA THR A 5 15.47 21.17 -8.16
C THR A 5 14.50 22.32 -7.97
N TYR A 6 13.25 22.12 -8.39
CA TYR A 6 12.18 23.12 -8.27
C TYR A 6 11.06 22.60 -7.37
N LEU A 7 10.55 23.47 -6.51
CA LEU A 7 9.33 23.22 -5.75
C LEU A 7 8.13 23.66 -6.60
N VAL A 8 7.13 22.79 -6.76
CA VAL A 8 5.93 23.08 -7.54
C VAL A 8 4.69 22.85 -6.71
N ALA A 9 3.90 23.92 -6.49
CA ALA A 9 2.54 23.80 -5.94
C ALA A 9 1.57 23.67 -7.11
N ALA A 10 1.03 22.48 -7.32
CA ALA A 10 0.06 22.21 -8.37
C ALA A 10 -1.38 22.53 -7.90
N ARG A 11 -2.27 22.81 -8.88
CA ARG A 11 -3.69 23.10 -8.62
C ARG A 11 -3.90 24.31 -7.72
N ALA A 12 -3.09 25.34 -7.84
CA ALA A 12 -3.17 26.56 -7.05
C ALA A 12 -4.51 27.34 -7.23
N ASP A 13 -5.29 27.01 -8.27
CA ASP A 13 -6.66 27.48 -8.49
C ASP A 13 -7.71 26.94 -7.48
N ARG A 14 -7.35 25.93 -6.67
CA ARG A 14 -8.28 25.28 -5.72
C ARG A 14 -8.12 25.72 -4.27
N GLY A 15 -7.75 27.00 -4.04
CA GLY A 15 -7.64 27.55 -2.68
C GLY A 15 -6.24 27.96 -2.26
N GLY A 16 -5.28 27.99 -3.20
CA GLY A 16 -3.92 28.45 -2.90
C GLY A 16 -3.03 27.38 -2.27
N ILE A 17 -1.94 27.82 -1.65
CA ILE A 17 -0.98 26.94 -0.96
C ILE A 17 -1.31 26.95 0.53
N PRO A 18 -1.48 25.77 1.16
CA PRO A 18 -1.81 25.68 2.58
C PRO A 18 -0.61 25.99 3.51
N VAL A 19 0.31 26.82 3.06
CA VAL A 19 1.57 27.17 3.77
C VAL A 19 1.92 28.62 3.48
N SER A 20 2.38 29.36 4.48
CA SER A 20 2.80 30.76 4.29
C SER A 20 3.98 30.89 3.30
N ARG A 21 3.98 31.97 2.52
CA ARG A 21 5.08 32.23 1.55
C ARG A 21 6.46 32.35 2.21
N GLU A 22 6.53 32.89 3.42
CA GLU A 22 7.74 32.96 4.20
C GLU A 22 8.29 31.56 4.53
N ARG A 23 7.41 30.63 4.80
CA ARG A 23 7.78 29.25 5.07
C ARG A 23 8.23 28.51 3.81
N VAL A 24 7.56 28.76 2.69
CA VAL A 24 7.99 28.24 1.39
C VAL A 24 9.40 28.76 1.06
N GLN A 25 9.65 30.05 1.29
CA GLN A 25 10.98 30.63 1.05
C GLN A 25 12.05 30.02 1.98
N ALA A 26 11.74 29.88 3.26
CA ALA A 26 12.66 29.22 4.20
C ALA A 26 13.00 27.79 3.75
N MET A 27 12.03 27.04 3.24
CA MET A 27 12.24 25.69 2.73
C MET A 27 13.11 25.68 1.47
N ILE A 28 12.93 26.65 0.57
CA ILE A 28 13.76 26.81 -0.61
C ILE A 28 15.23 27.07 -0.20
N ASP A 29 15.42 27.96 0.74
CA ASP A 29 16.75 28.35 1.22
C ASP A 29 17.42 27.18 1.98
N ASP A 30 16.70 26.49 2.87
CA ASP A 30 17.19 25.36 3.67
C ASP A 30 17.58 24.15 2.80
N LEU A 31 16.79 23.86 1.77
CA LEU A 31 17.01 22.72 0.88
C LEU A 31 17.84 23.07 -0.35
N GLY A 32 18.20 24.34 -0.52
CA GLY A 32 18.97 24.80 -1.68
C GLY A 32 18.25 24.58 -3.01
N LEU A 33 16.93 24.80 -3.05
CA LEU A 33 16.13 24.63 -4.26
C LEU A 33 16.35 25.81 -5.21
N ASP A 34 16.29 25.56 -6.53
CA ASP A 34 16.54 26.55 -7.57
C ASP A 34 15.36 27.49 -7.86
N GLY A 35 14.15 27.15 -7.38
CA GLY A 35 12.98 28.01 -7.56
C GLY A 35 11.68 27.36 -7.10
N PHE A 36 10.61 28.18 -7.19
CA PHE A 36 9.26 27.79 -6.79
C PHE A 36 8.24 28.26 -7.83
N PHE A 37 7.25 27.41 -8.13
CA PHE A 37 6.17 27.68 -9.08
C PHE A 37 4.81 27.32 -8.47
N GLU A 38 3.86 28.25 -8.54
CA GLU A 38 2.45 28.02 -8.22
C GLU A 38 1.67 27.77 -9.51
N THR A 39 1.35 26.51 -9.79
CA THR A 39 0.81 26.14 -11.10
C THR A 39 -0.67 25.74 -11.06
N SER A 40 -1.39 26.09 -12.12
CA SER A 40 -2.68 25.50 -12.45
C SER A 40 -2.70 25.12 -13.93
N ALA A 41 -2.79 23.82 -14.19
CA ALA A 41 -2.94 23.33 -15.56
C ALA A 41 -4.28 23.76 -16.17
N LYS A 42 -5.33 23.93 -15.35
CA LYS A 42 -6.67 24.34 -15.77
C LYS A 42 -6.69 25.82 -16.23
N GLU A 43 -6.07 26.68 -15.43
CA GLU A 43 -6.06 28.14 -15.68
C GLU A 43 -4.79 28.61 -16.44
N GLY A 44 -3.82 27.70 -16.68
CA GLY A 44 -2.58 28.00 -17.36
C GLY A 44 -1.54 28.76 -16.51
N TRP A 45 -1.78 28.92 -15.20
CA TRP A 45 -0.88 29.69 -14.34
C TRP A 45 0.50 29.07 -14.24
N GLN A 46 1.53 29.88 -14.52
CA GLN A 46 2.96 29.54 -14.45
C GLN A 46 3.36 28.21 -15.14
N ILE A 47 2.53 27.67 -16.04
CA ILE A 47 2.87 26.45 -16.79
C ILE A 47 3.98 26.72 -17.79
N THR A 48 3.93 27.87 -18.47
CA THR A 48 4.98 28.27 -19.45
C THR A 48 6.30 28.52 -18.76
N GLU A 49 6.29 29.27 -17.66
CA GLU A 49 7.48 29.61 -16.87
C GLU A 49 8.16 28.36 -16.30
N LEU A 50 7.38 27.41 -15.75
CA LEU A 50 7.89 26.12 -15.29
C LEU A 50 8.49 25.31 -16.45
N THR A 51 7.80 25.28 -17.60
CA THR A 51 8.28 24.56 -18.79
C THR A 51 9.62 25.13 -19.28
N ASP A 52 9.74 26.45 -19.33
CA ASP A 52 10.95 27.12 -19.78
C ASP A 52 12.09 26.95 -18.77
N ALA A 53 11.78 26.98 -17.46
CA ALA A 53 12.76 26.69 -16.41
C ALA A 53 13.31 25.26 -16.53
N ILE A 54 12.45 24.27 -16.74
CA ILE A 54 12.85 22.86 -16.95
C ILE A 54 13.69 22.72 -18.21
N LYS A 55 13.24 23.30 -19.35
CA LYS A 55 13.98 23.21 -20.62
C LYS A 55 15.36 23.85 -20.53
N SER A 56 15.48 25.02 -19.89
CA SER A 56 16.74 25.71 -19.72
C SER A 56 17.69 25.06 -18.71
N ALA A 57 17.15 24.27 -17.76
CA ALA A 57 17.94 23.52 -16.82
C ALA A 57 18.61 22.28 -17.42
N ILE A 58 18.13 21.80 -18.56
CA ILE A 58 18.67 20.62 -19.26
C ILE A 58 19.74 21.07 -20.24
N ASP A 59 20.97 20.61 -20.07
CA ASP A 59 22.01 20.72 -21.08
C ASP A 59 21.79 19.63 -22.14
N TRP A 60 21.04 19.98 -23.17
CA TRP A 60 20.68 19.07 -24.25
C TRP A 60 21.89 18.52 -25.03
N ASP A 61 22.97 19.30 -25.11
CA ASP A 61 24.18 18.91 -25.83
C ASP A 61 25.07 17.94 -25.03
N ALA A 62 24.96 17.98 -23.68
CA ALA A 62 25.69 17.11 -22.79
C ALA A 62 24.93 15.81 -22.48
N LEU A 63 23.68 15.67 -22.92
CA LEU A 63 22.93 14.42 -22.74
C LEU A 63 23.63 13.31 -23.55
N PRO A 64 23.93 12.15 -22.92
CA PRO A 64 24.43 11.02 -23.66
C PRO A 64 23.41 10.68 -24.75
N ILE A 65 23.84 10.62 -26.00
CA ILE A 65 23.04 10.08 -27.09
C ILE A 65 22.90 8.58 -26.77
N VAL A 66 21.88 8.25 -25.99
CA VAL A 66 21.46 6.85 -25.82
C VAL A 66 20.86 6.47 -27.16
N SER A 67 21.66 5.88 -28.03
CA SER A 67 21.14 5.19 -29.19
C SER A 67 20.33 4.03 -28.64
N SER A 68 19.00 4.23 -28.51
CA SER A 68 18.11 3.10 -28.34
C SER A 68 18.36 2.17 -29.53
N SER A 69 18.44 0.87 -29.32
CA SER A 69 18.56 -0.05 -30.44
C SER A 69 17.34 0.18 -31.34
N ALA A 70 17.50 0.14 -32.65
CA ALA A 70 16.38 0.28 -33.61
C ALA A 70 15.22 -0.65 -33.24
N LEU A 71 15.52 -1.79 -32.62
CA LEU A 71 14.57 -2.72 -32.07
C LEU A 71 13.73 -2.11 -30.92
N PHE A 72 14.36 -1.39 -29.99
CA PHE A 72 13.66 -0.75 -28.89
C PHE A 72 12.68 0.32 -29.38
N ASP A 73 13.12 1.14 -30.33
CA ASP A 73 12.26 2.17 -30.93
C ASP A 73 11.09 1.54 -31.68
N SER A 74 11.32 0.41 -32.40
CA SER A 74 10.26 -0.32 -33.09
C SER A 74 9.23 -0.91 -32.11
N ILE A 75 9.68 -1.47 -30.98
CA ILE A 75 8.79 -2.01 -29.95
C ILE A 75 7.99 -0.88 -29.30
N LYS A 76 8.66 0.21 -28.93
CA LYS A 76 8.01 1.38 -28.33
C LYS A 76 6.96 1.97 -29.25
N GLN A 77 7.29 2.16 -30.53
CA GLN A 77 6.34 2.69 -31.52
C GLN A 77 5.14 1.75 -31.68
N PHE A 78 5.36 0.45 -31.77
CA PHE A 78 4.28 -0.53 -31.83
C PHE A 78 3.33 -0.41 -30.63
N LEU A 79 3.85 -0.26 -29.40
CA LEU A 79 3.03 -0.10 -28.19
C LEU A 79 2.20 1.20 -28.22
N LEU A 80 2.78 2.29 -28.75
CA LEU A 80 2.09 3.56 -28.92
C LEU A 80 1.00 3.46 -30.00
N ASP A 81 1.29 2.80 -31.12
CA ASP A 81 0.31 2.57 -32.20
C ASP A 81 -0.88 1.73 -31.70
N GLU A 82 -0.64 0.70 -30.88
CA GLU A 82 -1.72 -0.10 -30.25
C GLU A 82 -2.59 0.76 -29.31
N LYS A 83 -1.95 1.67 -28.54
CA LYS A 83 -2.65 2.66 -27.71
C LYS A 83 -3.52 3.60 -28.57
N GLU A 84 -2.96 4.18 -29.63
CA GLU A 84 -3.67 5.09 -30.54
C GLU A 84 -4.85 4.41 -31.27
N GLN A 85 -4.76 3.10 -31.51
CA GLN A 85 -5.86 2.30 -32.04
C GLN A 85 -6.97 2.02 -31.00
N GLY A 86 -6.85 2.57 -29.80
CA GLY A 86 -7.86 2.46 -28.74
C GLY A 86 -7.75 1.18 -27.91
N ARG A 87 -6.64 0.43 -28.02
CA ARG A 87 -6.42 -0.72 -27.15
C ARG A 87 -6.11 -0.26 -25.73
N VAL A 88 -6.91 -0.69 -24.76
CA VAL A 88 -6.78 -0.27 -23.36
C VAL A 88 -5.95 -1.26 -22.55
N LEU A 89 -6.31 -2.54 -22.61
CA LEU A 89 -5.72 -3.59 -21.80
C LEU A 89 -5.35 -4.79 -22.68
N SER A 90 -4.19 -5.38 -22.46
CA SER A 90 -3.73 -6.57 -23.16
C SER A 90 -2.77 -7.39 -22.32
N THR A 91 -2.56 -8.66 -22.65
CA THR A 91 -1.45 -9.42 -22.06
C THR A 91 -0.14 -9.09 -22.76
N ALA A 92 0.98 -9.17 -22.03
CA ALA A 92 2.32 -9.02 -22.63
C ALA A 92 2.54 -10.04 -23.77
N ASP A 93 2.00 -11.25 -23.65
CA ASP A 93 2.06 -12.29 -24.68
C ASP A 93 1.29 -11.94 -25.95
N ASP A 94 0.12 -11.33 -25.81
CA ASP A 94 -0.67 -10.89 -26.97
C ASP A 94 -0.03 -9.71 -27.67
N LEU A 95 0.54 -8.78 -26.91
CA LEU A 95 1.31 -7.66 -27.46
C LEU A 95 2.55 -8.17 -28.19
N PHE A 96 3.29 -9.13 -27.61
CA PHE A 96 4.45 -9.71 -28.27
C PHE A 96 4.08 -10.41 -29.58
N ARG A 97 3.00 -11.22 -29.57
CA ARG A 97 2.49 -11.84 -30.80
C ARG A 97 2.03 -10.83 -31.85
N GLY A 98 1.45 -9.71 -31.39
CA GLY A 98 1.10 -8.57 -32.25
C GLY A 98 2.34 -7.96 -32.88
N PHE A 99 3.38 -7.70 -32.11
CA PHE A 99 4.65 -7.17 -32.56
C PHE A 99 5.33 -8.06 -33.60
N LEU A 100 5.38 -9.39 -33.36
CA LEU A 100 5.92 -10.35 -34.33
C LEU A 100 5.19 -10.32 -35.67
N ARG A 101 3.88 -10.10 -35.68
CA ARG A 101 3.10 -9.97 -36.93
C ARG A 101 3.38 -8.64 -37.63
N ALA A 102 3.58 -7.58 -36.88
CA ALA A 102 3.87 -6.24 -37.43
C ALA A 102 5.31 -6.10 -37.94
N SER A 103 6.25 -6.89 -37.39
CA SER A 103 7.69 -6.80 -37.70
C SER A 103 8.26 -8.18 -38.08
N PRO A 104 7.87 -8.74 -39.20
CA PRO A 104 8.39 -10.03 -39.66
C PRO A 104 9.89 -9.93 -39.98
N GLY A 105 10.74 -10.69 -39.21
CA GLY A 105 12.20 -10.71 -39.40
C GLY A 105 12.99 -10.00 -38.30
N ALA A 106 12.40 -9.66 -37.19
CA ALA A 106 13.03 -8.89 -36.08
C ALA A 106 14.08 -9.69 -35.25
N GLY A 107 14.44 -10.92 -35.60
CA GLY A 107 15.52 -11.69 -34.96
C GLY A 107 15.10 -13.03 -34.36
N ASP A 108 15.98 -13.63 -33.55
CA ASP A 108 15.72 -14.88 -32.83
C ASP A 108 14.62 -14.68 -31.76
N HIS A 109 13.68 -15.63 -31.71
CA HIS A 109 12.43 -15.50 -30.97
C HIS A 109 12.64 -15.32 -29.44
N ASP A 110 13.60 -16.02 -28.84
CA ASP A 110 13.82 -15.97 -27.39
C ASP A 110 14.50 -14.66 -26.98
N THR A 111 15.56 -14.25 -27.69
CA THR A 111 16.26 -12.97 -27.46
C THR A 111 15.37 -11.76 -27.70
N LEU A 112 14.46 -11.87 -28.68
CA LEU A 112 13.49 -10.82 -29.00
C LEU A 112 12.43 -10.68 -27.91
N ARG A 113 12.02 -11.80 -27.28
CA ARG A 113 11.07 -11.77 -26.17
C ARG A 113 11.65 -11.05 -24.95
N ASP A 114 12.89 -11.36 -24.57
CA ASP A 114 13.56 -10.69 -23.45
C ASP A 114 13.73 -9.19 -23.70
N SER A 115 14.04 -8.81 -24.94
CA SER A 115 14.13 -7.41 -25.35
C SER A 115 12.76 -6.71 -25.30
N PHE A 116 11.69 -7.40 -25.68
CA PHE A 116 10.32 -6.88 -25.61
C PHE A 116 9.85 -6.66 -24.17
N GLU A 117 10.08 -7.62 -23.27
CA GLU A 117 9.78 -7.50 -21.84
C GLU A 117 10.57 -6.36 -21.18
N THR A 118 11.85 -6.22 -21.52
CA THR A 118 12.69 -5.12 -21.04
C THR A 118 12.15 -3.77 -21.53
N CYS A 119 11.71 -3.71 -22.80
CA CYS A 119 11.11 -2.50 -23.37
C CYS A 119 9.80 -2.12 -22.67
N ILE A 120 8.91 -3.09 -22.40
CA ILE A 120 7.69 -2.86 -21.61
C ILE A 120 8.04 -2.25 -20.24
N GLY A 121 9.06 -2.77 -19.55
CA GLY A 121 9.54 -2.23 -18.28
C GLY A 121 10.01 -0.78 -18.39
N LEU A 122 10.82 -0.47 -19.40
CA LEU A 122 11.36 0.89 -19.62
C LEU A 122 10.29 1.89 -20.05
N VAL A 123 9.33 1.48 -20.88
CA VAL A 123 8.21 2.33 -21.31
C VAL A 123 7.25 2.53 -20.14
N GLY A 124 7.06 1.49 -19.30
CA GLY A 124 6.27 1.57 -18.08
C GLY A 124 6.86 2.50 -17.02
N SER A 125 8.19 2.56 -16.87
CA SER A 125 8.85 3.49 -15.93
C SER A 125 8.66 4.97 -16.31
N ARG A 126 8.15 5.26 -17.51
CA ARG A 126 7.83 6.62 -18.00
C ARG A 126 6.32 6.91 -18.01
N ASP A 127 5.51 6.07 -17.37
CA ASP A 127 4.04 6.16 -17.31
C ASP A 127 3.33 6.23 -18.68
N LEU A 128 3.98 5.81 -19.76
CA LEU A 128 3.37 5.72 -21.09
C LEU A 128 2.42 4.52 -21.19
N ILE A 129 2.74 3.45 -20.48
CA ILE A 129 1.94 2.25 -20.27
C ILE A 129 2.11 1.81 -18.81
N ARG A 130 1.27 0.91 -18.31
CA ARG A 130 1.43 0.39 -16.94
C ARG A 130 1.26 -1.12 -16.90
N ARG A 131 2.21 -1.82 -16.29
CA ARG A 131 2.07 -3.27 -16.05
C ARG A 131 1.28 -3.48 -14.76
N LEU A 132 0.23 -4.30 -14.83
CA LEU A 132 -0.55 -4.68 -13.65
C LEU A 132 0.16 -5.81 -12.89
N HIS A 133 -0.10 -5.92 -11.59
CA HIS A 133 0.54 -6.91 -10.71
C HIS A 133 -0.07 -8.32 -10.81
N PHE A 134 -0.97 -8.54 -11.75
CA PHE A 134 -1.62 -9.82 -12.00
C PHE A 134 -1.93 -10.01 -13.48
N GLY A 135 -2.11 -11.26 -13.91
CA GLY A 135 -2.57 -11.62 -15.26
C GLY A 135 -1.56 -11.35 -16.37
N GLY A 136 -0.33 -10.94 -16.08
CA GLY A 136 0.62 -10.50 -17.10
C GLY A 136 0.08 -9.36 -17.96
N LEU A 137 -0.87 -8.58 -17.42
CA LEU A 137 -1.59 -7.51 -18.11
C LEU A 137 -0.77 -6.23 -18.20
N VAL A 138 -0.88 -5.59 -19.35
CA VAL A 138 -0.31 -4.28 -19.65
C VAL A 138 -1.46 -3.33 -19.99
N LEU A 139 -1.60 -2.29 -19.20
CA LEU A 139 -2.52 -1.18 -19.43
C LEU A 139 -1.83 -0.17 -20.36
N LEU A 140 -2.36 -0.03 -21.57
CA LEU A 140 -1.81 0.89 -22.58
C LEU A 140 -2.29 2.32 -22.41
N GLN A 141 -3.38 2.52 -21.65
CA GLN A 141 -3.95 3.83 -21.31
C GLN A 141 -3.97 4.04 -19.79
N PRO A 142 -2.81 4.34 -19.14
CA PRO A 142 -2.73 4.51 -17.68
C PRO A 142 -3.59 5.67 -17.16
N GLU A 143 -3.93 6.65 -17.99
CA GLU A 143 -4.85 7.74 -17.68
C GLU A 143 -6.25 7.26 -17.24
N LEU A 144 -6.66 6.05 -17.62
CA LEU A 144 -7.92 5.47 -17.15
C LEU A 144 -7.87 5.10 -15.67
N LEU A 145 -6.71 4.69 -15.12
CA LEU A 145 -6.59 4.48 -13.67
C LEU A 145 -6.90 5.76 -12.89
N ASP A 146 -6.47 6.91 -13.39
CA ASP A 146 -6.74 8.20 -12.75
C ASP A 146 -8.22 8.56 -12.83
N ALA A 147 -8.89 8.31 -13.96
CA ALA A 147 -10.32 8.53 -14.12
C ALA A 147 -11.13 7.65 -13.17
N TYR A 148 -10.84 6.35 -13.10
CA TYR A 148 -11.53 5.42 -12.22
C TYR A 148 -11.21 5.68 -10.74
N THR A 149 -9.97 6.03 -10.39
CA THR A 149 -9.58 6.49 -9.04
C THR A 149 -10.39 7.71 -8.62
N SER A 150 -10.46 8.73 -9.49
CA SER A 150 -11.20 9.96 -9.22
C SER A 150 -12.69 9.70 -9.05
N ALA A 151 -13.26 8.80 -9.86
CA ALA A 151 -14.67 8.42 -9.77
C ALA A 151 -14.99 7.67 -8.46
N LEU A 152 -14.12 6.76 -8.01
CA LEU A 152 -14.28 6.07 -6.73
C LEU A 152 -14.17 7.02 -5.53
N VAL A 153 -13.21 7.94 -5.56
CA VAL A 153 -13.05 8.98 -4.54
C VAL A 153 -14.27 9.90 -4.50
N GLN A 154 -14.79 10.28 -5.68
CA GLN A 154 -16.00 11.10 -5.76
C GLN A 154 -17.24 10.33 -5.25
N ALA A 155 -17.37 9.05 -5.57
CA ALA A 155 -18.47 8.22 -5.07
C ALA A 155 -18.45 8.11 -3.54
N ALA A 156 -17.26 7.97 -2.94
CA ALA A 156 -17.10 7.97 -1.49
C ALA A 156 -17.43 9.33 -0.87
N LYS A 157 -17.10 10.44 -1.55
CA LYS A 157 -17.44 11.79 -1.11
C LYS A 157 -18.94 12.06 -1.18
N ASP A 158 -19.63 11.51 -2.19
CA ASP A 158 -21.07 11.68 -2.41
C ASP A 158 -21.92 10.74 -1.52
N GLU A 159 -21.28 9.95 -0.66
CA GLU A 159 -21.97 9.08 0.29
C GLU A 159 -22.85 9.92 1.24
N PRO A 160 -24.16 9.57 1.40
CA PRO A 160 -25.15 10.46 2.02
C PRO A 160 -24.88 10.80 3.50
N ASP A 161 -24.29 9.85 4.25
CA ASP A 161 -24.01 10.00 5.67
C ASP A 161 -22.68 10.73 5.95
N GLY A 162 -21.93 11.09 4.90
CA GLY A 162 -20.65 11.80 5.00
C GLY A 162 -19.52 10.96 5.60
N LEU A 163 -19.66 9.64 5.57
CA LEU A 163 -18.69 8.69 6.11
C LEU A 163 -17.57 8.33 5.11
N GLY A 164 -17.63 8.88 3.90
CA GLY A 164 -16.56 8.80 2.91
C GLY A 164 -16.21 7.36 2.51
N PHE A 165 -17.19 6.49 2.27
CA PHE A 165 -16.96 5.11 1.87
C PHE A 165 -17.76 4.69 0.63
N ILE A 166 -17.32 3.62 0.02
CA ILE A 166 -18.05 2.85 -1.00
C ILE A 166 -17.91 1.36 -0.69
N ARG A 167 -18.95 0.58 -0.90
CA ARG A 167 -18.83 -0.88 -0.75
C ARG A 167 -17.86 -1.46 -1.77
N GLU A 168 -16.97 -2.33 -1.34
CA GLU A 168 -15.99 -2.97 -2.25
C GLU A 168 -16.70 -3.67 -3.42
N ALA A 169 -17.83 -4.33 -3.16
CA ALA A 169 -18.62 -4.97 -4.22
C ALA A 169 -19.13 -3.95 -5.26
N ASP A 170 -19.62 -2.77 -4.81
CA ASP A 170 -20.09 -1.72 -5.71
C ASP A 170 -18.93 -1.10 -6.49
N ALA A 171 -17.78 -0.93 -5.85
CA ALA A 171 -16.57 -0.45 -6.51
C ALA A 171 -16.09 -1.41 -7.60
N LEU A 172 -16.04 -2.72 -7.32
CA LEU A 172 -15.58 -3.75 -8.26
C LEU A 172 -16.60 -4.08 -9.36
N ASP A 173 -17.89 -3.80 -9.12
CA ASP A 173 -18.95 -3.95 -10.13
C ASP A 173 -19.19 -2.67 -10.94
N GLY A 174 -18.39 -1.61 -10.72
CA GLY A 174 -18.52 -0.34 -11.45
C GLY A 174 -19.79 0.44 -11.13
N ARG A 175 -20.41 0.22 -9.95
CA ARG A 175 -21.67 0.87 -9.53
C ARG A 175 -21.42 2.26 -8.93
N PHE A 176 -20.84 3.15 -9.72
CA PHE A 176 -20.60 4.55 -9.40
C PHE A 176 -20.72 5.42 -10.67
N ARG A 177 -20.75 6.72 -10.48
CA ARG A 177 -20.87 7.67 -11.60
C ARG A 177 -19.53 7.84 -12.29
N LEU A 178 -19.51 7.53 -13.57
CA LEU A 178 -18.41 7.77 -14.49
C LEU A 178 -19.02 8.08 -15.85
N SER A 179 -18.43 8.98 -16.64
CA SER A 179 -18.95 9.33 -17.95
C SER A 179 -18.89 8.12 -18.89
N ALA A 180 -19.82 8.03 -19.83
CA ALA A 180 -19.85 6.92 -20.79
C ALA A 180 -18.61 6.89 -21.69
N GLU A 181 -17.95 8.04 -21.87
CA GLU A 181 -16.74 8.18 -22.69
C GLU A 181 -15.50 7.65 -21.97
N GLU A 182 -15.48 7.72 -20.62
CA GLU A 182 -14.38 7.23 -19.78
C GLU A 182 -14.58 5.76 -19.37
N ARG A 183 -15.77 5.22 -19.55
CA ARG A 183 -16.10 3.85 -19.16
C ARG A 183 -15.64 2.86 -20.20
N MET A 184 -14.99 1.78 -19.78
CA MET A 184 -14.60 0.71 -20.70
C MET A 184 -15.83 0.00 -21.26
N ALA A 185 -15.83 -0.26 -22.56
CA ALA A 185 -16.91 -0.98 -23.24
C ALA A 185 -16.94 -2.48 -22.88
N ASP A 186 -15.78 -3.07 -22.60
CA ASP A 186 -15.64 -4.47 -22.19
C ASP A 186 -15.72 -4.60 -20.67
N GLN A 187 -16.82 -5.15 -20.15
CA GLN A 187 -17.05 -5.33 -18.72
C GLN A 187 -16.01 -6.22 -18.03
N ALA A 188 -15.46 -7.22 -18.72
CA ALA A 188 -14.45 -8.09 -18.14
C ALA A 188 -13.13 -7.34 -17.95
N GLN A 189 -12.74 -6.54 -18.92
CA GLN A 189 -11.56 -5.67 -18.81
C GLN A 189 -11.79 -4.54 -17.80
N GLU A 190 -12.99 -3.96 -17.76
CA GLU A 190 -13.34 -2.96 -16.73
C GLU A 190 -13.18 -3.52 -15.32
N LYS A 191 -13.64 -4.73 -15.07
CA LYS A 191 -13.49 -5.39 -13.77
C LYS A 191 -12.01 -5.56 -13.38
N LEU A 192 -11.14 -5.93 -14.31
CA LEU A 192 -9.70 -6.04 -14.05
C LEU A 192 -9.07 -4.68 -13.75
N LEU A 193 -9.48 -3.64 -14.47
CA LEU A 193 -9.04 -2.27 -14.21
C LEU A 193 -9.49 -1.78 -12.83
N LEU A 194 -10.73 -2.07 -12.42
CA LEU A 194 -11.25 -1.73 -11.10
C LEU A 194 -10.50 -2.43 -9.98
N ILE A 195 -10.16 -3.72 -10.15
CA ILE A 195 -9.32 -4.44 -9.18
C ILE A 195 -7.95 -3.77 -9.06
N ALA A 196 -7.32 -3.40 -10.17
CA ALA A 196 -6.04 -2.70 -10.17
C ALA A 196 -6.14 -1.32 -9.49
N THR A 197 -7.22 -0.58 -9.76
CA THR A 197 -7.47 0.72 -9.14
C THR A 197 -7.61 0.60 -7.62
N VAL A 198 -8.39 -0.38 -7.14
CA VAL A 198 -8.55 -0.62 -5.70
C VAL A 198 -7.22 -1.06 -5.07
N GLU A 199 -6.42 -1.90 -5.74
CA GLU A 199 -5.08 -2.30 -5.28
C GLU A 199 -4.18 -1.08 -5.09
N GLU A 200 -4.15 -0.15 -6.05
CA GLU A 200 -3.37 1.08 -5.97
C GLU A 200 -3.83 2.00 -4.83
N LEU A 201 -5.15 2.19 -4.67
CA LEU A 201 -5.71 3.00 -3.59
C LEU A 201 -5.30 2.49 -2.19
N LEU A 202 -5.29 1.18 -2.01
CA LEU A 202 -4.87 0.54 -0.76
C LEU A 202 -3.36 0.64 -0.54
N ARG A 203 -2.57 0.45 -1.60
CA ARG A 203 -1.10 0.52 -1.55
C ARG A 203 -0.61 1.91 -1.17
N HIS A 204 -1.26 2.95 -1.70
CA HIS A 204 -0.91 4.34 -1.42
C HIS A 204 -1.58 4.91 -0.16
N GLU A 205 -2.23 4.08 0.64
CA GLU A 205 -2.92 4.50 1.88
C GLU A 205 -3.98 5.60 1.65
N ILE A 206 -4.55 5.66 0.44
CA ILE A 206 -5.63 6.59 0.10
C ILE A 206 -6.97 6.06 0.62
N ALA A 207 -7.15 4.74 0.58
CA ALA A 207 -8.29 4.04 1.13
C ALA A 207 -7.85 2.94 2.10
N LEU A 208 -8.75 2.55 2.99
CA LEU A 208 -8.61 1.36 3.84
C LEU A 208 -9.79 0.41 3.62
N LYS A 209 -9.56 -0.88 3.83
CA LYS A 209 -10.65 -1.87 3.87
C LYS A 209 -11.15 -2.04 5.29
N GLU A 210 -12.45 -2.02 5.44
CA GLU A 210 -13.11 -2.28 6.69
C GLU A 210 -14.18 -3.35 6.54
N ALA A 211 -14.09 -4.40 7.37
CA ALA A 211 -15.10 -5.44 7.40
C ALA A 211 -16.29 -4.97 8.27
N THR A 212 -17.49 -5.00 7.69
CA THR A 212 -18.75 -4.66 8.34
C THR A 212 -19.72 -5.83 8.28
N ASP A 213 -20.83 -5.77 9.02
CA ASP A 213 -21.89 -6.79 8.95
C ASP A 213 -22.52 -6.91 7.55
N GLN A 214 -22.35 -5.88 6.70
CA GLN A 214 -22.89 -5.82 5.35
C GLN A 214 -21.88 -6.18 4.26
N GLY A 215 -20.64 -6.50 4.62
CA GLY A 215 -19.56 -6.82 3.69
C GLY A 215 -18.28 -6.05 3.97
N VAL A 216 -17.55 -5.71 2.93
CA VAL A 216 -16.30 -4.94 3.02
C VAL A 216 -16.52 -3.57 2.43
N ASP A 217 -16.17 -2.54 3.18
CA ASP A 217 -16.21 -1.14 2.75
C ASP A 217 -14.79 -0.65 2.44
N LEU A 218 -14.67 0.15 1.38
CA LEU A 218 -13.49 0.96 1.06
C LEU A 218 -13.73 2.36 1.65
N VAL A 219 -13.01 2.71 2.70
CA VAL A 219 -13.16 3.96 3.43
C VAL A 219 -12.06 4.92 3.00
N PHE A 220 -12.44 6.16 2.69
CA PHE A 220 -11.55 7.24 2.26
C PHE A 220 -11.53 8.36 3.31
N PRO A 221 -10.62 8.34 4.28
CA PRO A 221 -10.62 9.30 5.38
C PRO A 221 -10.48 10.76 4.94
N SER A 222 -9.83 11.01 3.80
CA SER A 222 -9.73 12.35 3.20
C SER A 222 -11.06 12.89 2.64
N GLN A 223 -12.09 12.05 2.52
CA GLN A 223 -13.39 12.39 1.94
C GLN A 223 -14.51 12.44 2.99
N PHE A 224 -14.20 12.34 4.27
CA PHE A 224 -15.20 12.55 5.31
C PHE A 224 -15.77 13.96 5.25
N THR A 225 -17.09 14.09 5.15
CA THR A 225 -17.80 15.36 5.16
C THR A 225 -18.55 15.59 6.47
N GLY A 226 -18.81 14.54 7.23
CA GLY A 226 -19.42 14.64 8.56
C GLY A 226 -18.45 15.31 9.55
N GLU A 227 -18.75 16.55 9.94
CA GLU A 227 -18.02 17.23 11.00
C GLU A 227 -18.47 16.71 12.38
N ARG A 228 -17.53 16.58 13.30
CA ARG A 228 -17.88 16.34 14.69
C ARG A 228 -18.70 17.52 15.18
N PRO A 229 -19.86 17.29 15.82
CA PRO A 229 -20.62 18.37 16.45
C PRO A 229 -19.71 19.19 17.37
N ASP A 230 -19.77 20.52 17.23
CA ASP A 230 -18.98 21.44 18.04
C ASP A 230 -19.18 21.16 19.53
N ALA A 231 -18.20 20.54 20.15
CA ALA A 231 -18.05 20.58 21.60
C ALA A 231 -16.92 21.55 21.88
N PRO A 232 -17.18 22.72 22.42
CA PRO A 232 -16.16 23.75 22.68
C PRO A 232 -15.01 23.24 23.56
N ASP A 233 -15.26 22.22 24.40
CA ASP A 233 -14.25 21.53 25.18
C ASP A 233 -14.36 20.02 24.99
N ILE A 234 -13.32 19.40 24.44
CA ILE A 234 -13.22 17.95 24.34
C ILE A 234 -12.89 17.41 25.74
N PRO A 235 -13.80 16.64 26.35
CA PRO A 235 -13.52 16.06 27.66
C PRO A 235 -12.25 15.19 27.60
N GLY A 236 -11.36 15.37 28.59
CA GLY A 236 -10.13 14.60 28.68
C GLY A 236 -9.00 15.06 27.75
N ARG A 237 -9.07 16.27 27.19
CA ARG A 237 -7.99 16.88 26.41
C ARG A 237 -6.71 16.96 27.25
N ALA A 238 -5.63 16.37 26.79
CA ALA A 238 -4.39 16.25 27.55
C ALA A 238 -3.20 16.92 26.86
N ALA A 239 -3.13 16.93 25.54
CA ALA A 239 -2.05 17.55 24.78
C ALA A 239 -2.56 18.11 23.46
N THR A 240 -1.80 19.06 22.89
CA THR A 240 -1.99 19.53 21.51
C THR A 240 -0.68 19.58 20.78
N PHE A 241 -0.74 19.34 19.48
CA PHE A 241 0.34 19.52 18.53
C PHE A 241 -0.07 20.59 17.52
N SER A 242 0.62 21.73 17.50
CA SER A 242 0.49 22.68 16.41
C SER A 242 1.51 22.32 15.34
N PHE A 243 1.12 22.38 14.06
CA PHE A 243 1.97 22.03 12.93
C PHE A 243 1.49 22.71 11.64
N GLU A 244 2.36 22.74 10.61
CA GLU A 244 2.04 23.24 9.29
C GLU A 244 2.16 22.11 8.25
N GLY A 245 1.30 22.16 7.21
CA GLY A 245 1.29 21.19 6.12
C GLY A 245 -0.10 20.95 5.53
N PRO A 246 -0.27 19.88 4.74
CA PRO A 246 -1.57 19.47 4.20
C PRO A 246 -2.41 18.79 5.29
N LEU A 247 -3.06 19.59 6.14
CA LEU A 247 -3.68 19.19 7.40
C LEU A 247 -4.61 17.97 7.28
N HIS A 248 -5.55 18.00 6.33
CA HIS A 248 -6.51 16.92 6.14
C HIS A 248 -5.84 15.62 5.65
N SER A 249 -4.80 15.71 4.83
CA SER A 249 -4.03 14.54 4.38
C SER A 249 -3.24 13.91 5.52
N ILE A 250 -2.61 14.73 6.37
CA ILE A 250 -1.88 14.28 7.56
C ILE A 250 -2.84 13.59 8.53
N TYR A 251 -3.99 14.22 8.80
CA TYR A 251 -5.02 13.65 9.66
C TYR A 251 -5.56 12.34 9.09
N ALA A 252 -5.92 12.30 7.81
CA ALA A 252 -6.50 11.12 7.16
C ALA A 252 -5.53 9.92 7.22
N SER A 253 -4.26 10.13 6.87
CA SER A 253 -3.25 9.07 6.93
C SER A 253 -2.98 8.59 8.35
N LEU A 254 -2.98 9.49 9.35
CA LEU A 254 -2.89 9.13 10.76
C LEU A 254 -4.09 8.26 11.18
N ALA A 255 -5.30 8.67 10.80
CA ALA A 255 -6.53 7.95 11.12
C ALA A 255 -6.56 6.54 10.52
N VAL A 256 -6.10 6.39 9.26
CA VAL A 256 -5.95 5.07 8.61
C VAL A 256 -4.96 4.19 9.37
N ARG A 257 -3.77 4.72 9.66
CA ARG A 257 -2.71 3.94 10.32
C ARG A 257 -3.09 3.52 11.73
N LEU A 258 -3.73 4.38 12.49
CA LEU A 258 -4.27 4.04 13.82
C LEU A 258 -5.35 2.94 13.72
N ALA A 259 -6.24 3.01 12.72
CA ALA A 259 -7.27 1.99 12.50
C ALA A 259 -6.69 0.61 12.11
N HIS A 260 -5.54 0.56 11.47
CA HIS A 260 -4.82 -0.68 11.14
C HIS A 260 -3.97 -1.22 12.29
N SER A 261 -3.74 -0.43 13.34
CA SER A 261 -2.92 -0.89 14.47
C SER A 261 -3.63 -1.94 15.30
N SER A 262 -2.90 -2.93 15.82
CA SER A 262 -3.45 -3.93 16.74
C SER A 262 -3.74 -3.37 18.14
N LEU A 263 -3.21 -2.19 18.46
CA LEU A 263 -3.32 -1.56 19.78
C LEU A 263 -4.55 -0.65 19.91
N PHE A 264 -5.04 -0.11 18.79
CA PHE A 264 -6.14 0.84 18.77
C PHE A 264 -7.21 0.40 17.77
N ARG A 265 -8.40 0.07 18.28
CA ARG A 265 -9.55 -0.29 17.47
C ARG A 265 -10.41 0.96 17.22
N ARG A 266 -10.72 1.26 15.96
CA ARG A 266 -11.59 2.37 15.59
C ARG A 266 -12.92 2.28 16.32
N GLN A 267 -13.39 3.39 16.87
CA GLN A 267 -14.69 3.55 17.49
C GLN A 267 -15.59 4.48 16.66
N THR A 268 -15.17 5.73 16.47
CA THR A 268 -15.87 6.71 15.63
C THR A 268 -14.88 7.52 14.82
N MET A 269 -15.33 8.06 13.69
CA MET A 269 -14.49 8.86 12.80
C MET A 269 -15.32 9.93 12.10
N TRP A 270 -14.79 11.15 12.07
CA TRP A 270 -15.35 12.33 11.40
C TRP A 270 -14.29 12.99 10.53
N GLN A 271 -14.66 14.02 9.79
CA GLN A 271 -13.75 14.78 8.93
C GLN A 271 -12.52 15.31 9.68
N ASN A 272 -12.69 15.70 10.92
CA ASN A 272 -11.69 16.38 11.73
C ASN A 272 -11.42 15.71 13.09
N ALA A 273 -12.07 14.58 13.40
CA ALA A 273 -11.90 13.88 14.66
C ALA A 273 -12.01 12.37 14.50
N ALA A 274 -11.33 11.64 15.37
CA ALA A 274 -11.48 10.18 15.46
C ALA A 274 -11.28 9.71 16.90
N SER A 275 -11.97 8.62 17.27
CA SER A 275 -11.78 7.97 18.56
C SER A 275 -11.51 6.47 18.39
N TYR A 276 -10.72 5.95 19.31
CA TYR A 276 -10.23 4.58 19.29
C TYR A 276 -10.32 3.96 20.69
N THR A 277 -10.72 2.71 20.75
CA THR A 277 -10.64 1.92 21.98
C THR A 277 -9.28 1.23 22.02
N ALA A 278 -8.52 1.43 23.08
CA ALA A 278 -7.23 0.78 23.27
C ALA A 278 -7.43 -0.70 23.64
N ALA A 279 -6.56 -1.58 23.15
CA ALA A 279 -6.62 -3.03 23.41
C ALA A 279 -6.56 -3.39 24.91
N VAL A 280 -5.86 -2.57 25.71
CA VAL A 280 -5.76 -2.74 27.16
C VAL A 280 -6.79 -1.94 27.96
N GLY A 281 -7.76 -1.32 27.27
CA GLY A 281 -8.86 -0.54 27.86
C GLY A 281 -8.65 0.96 27.77
N GLY A 282 -9.76 1.70 27.81
CA GLY A 282 -9.82 3.15 27.66
C GLY A 282 -9.95 3.62 26.22
N THR A 283 -10.41 4.86 26.07
CA THR A 283 -10.60 5.54 24.79
C THR A 283 -9.54 6.62 24.59
N CYS A 284 -8.93 6.61 23.41
CA CYS A 284 -8.02 7.65 22.93
C CYS A 284 -8.65 8.32 21.71
N GLY A 285 -8.34 9.58 21.48
CA GLY A 285 -8.82 10.22 20.28
C GLY A 285 -8.01 11.43 19.87
N ILE A 286 -8.24 11.83 18.62
CA ILE A 286 -7.63 12.99 17.97
C ILE A 286 -8.72 13.94 17.49
N TYR A 287 -8.44 15.23 17.53
CA TYR A 287 -9.28 16.26 16.97
C TYR A 287 -8.41 17.31 16.27
N LEU A 288 -8.62 17.45 14.95
CA LEU A 288 -7.94 18.45 14.13
C LEU A 288 -8.75 19.74 14.13
N ARG A 289 -8.10 20.85 14.40
CA ARG A 289 -8.63 22.19 14.23
C ARG A 289 -7.71 22.99 13.31
N GLU A 290 -8.24 23.54 12.26
CA GLU A 290 -7.53 24.50 11.42
C GLU A 290 -7.54 25.86 12.12
N LEU A 291 -6.38 26.47 12.27
CA LEU A 291 -6.19 27.78 12.89
C LEU A 291 -6.10 28.87 11.85
N GLU A 292 -5.28 28.63 10.84
CA GLU A 292 -5.04 29.46 9.67
C GLU A 292 -4.79 28.55 8.48
N GLU A 293 -4.84 29.07 7.26
CA GLU A 293 -4.59 28.30 6.05
C GLU A 293 -3.23 27.56 6.14
N GLY A 294 -3.28 26.23 6.09
CA GLY A 294 -2.09 25.36 6.20
C GLY A 294 -1.48 25.21 7.59
N ARG A 295 -2.06 25.84 8.60
CA ARG A 295 -1.65 25.72 10.01
C ARG A 295 -2.75 25.14 10.86
N GLY A 296 -2.48 24.01 11.49
CA GLY A 296 -3.45 23.29 12.30
C GLY A 296 -2.98 22.96 13.71
N GLU A 297 -3.95 22.61 14.52
CA GLU A 297 -3.74 22.06 15.86
C GLU A 297 -4.42 20.69 15.96
N LEU A 298 -3.68 19.65 16.31
CA LEU A 298 -4.20 18.33 16.62
C LEU A 298 -4.27 18.17 18.14
N ALA A 299 -5.49 18.10 18.69
CA ALA A 299 -5.71 17.86 20.11
C ALA A 299 -5.85 16.36 20.36
N LEU A 300 -5.18 15.86 21.40
CA LEU A 300 -5.32 14.51 21.91
C LEU A 300 -6.26 14.51 23.12
N PHE A 301 -7.16 13.55 23.17
CA PHE A 301 -8.05 13.36 24.30
C PHE A 301 -8.09 11.89 24.73
N TYR A 302 -8.35 11.69 26.01
CA TYR A 302 -8.39 10.38 26.66
C TYR A 302 -9.55 10.32 27.64
N ASP A 303 -10.18 9.15 27.78
CA ASP A 303 -11.08 8.94 28.90
C ASP A 303 -10.31 8.59 30.19
N GLU A 304 -11.04 8.46 31.28
CA GLU A 304 -10.46 8.14 32.60
C GLU A 304 -9.84 6.73 32.65
N GLN A 305 -10.29 5.83 31.80
CA GLN A 305 -9.83 4.44 31.74
C GLN A 305 -8.52 4.28 30.98
N ALA A 306 -8.14 5.26 30.16
CA ALA A 306 -6.88 5.24 29.43
C ALA A 306 -5.71 5.46 30.41
N GLY A 307 -4.99 4.40 30.72
CA GLY A 307 -3.83 4.45 31.62
C GLY A 307 -2.64 5.22 31.03
N ALA A 308 -1.67 5.60 31.88
CA ALA A 308 -0.49 6.38 31.47
C ALA A 308 0.31 5.73 30.32
N ALA A 309 0.46 4.40 30.33
CA ALA A 309 1.16 3.68 29.26
C ALA A 309 0.44 3.83 27.89
N VAL A 310 -0.89 3.70 27.87
CA VAL A 310 -1.70 3.88 26.67
C VAL A 310 -1.60 5.30 26.13
N ARG A 311 -1.71 6.29 27.01
CA ARG A 311 -1.58 7.71 26.64
C ARG A 311 -0.22 8.00 26.02
N GLY A 312 0.84 7.49 26.65
CA GLY A 312 2.21 7.68 26.14
C GLY A 312 2.43 7.03 24.78
N GLN A 313 1.99 5.81 24.59
CA GLN A 313 2.06 5.11 23.29
C GLN A 313 1.30 5.86 22.20
N PHE A 314 0.08 6.30 22.49
CA PHE A 314 -0.74 7.04 21.54
C PHE A 314 -0.12 8.39 21.17
N GLU A 315 0.36 9.13 22.16
CA GLU A 315 1.02 10.42 21.95
C GLU A 315 2.32 10.29 21.16
N THR A 316 3.17 9.31 21.49
CA THR A 316 4.42 9.04 20.76
C THR A 316 4.12 8.71 19.30
N TYR A 317 3.13 7.87 19.05
CA TYR A 317 2.72 7.52 17.68
C TYR A 317 2.29 8.74 16.87
N VAL A 318 1.44 9.59 17.46
CA VAL A 318 1.00 10.84 16.82
C VAL A 318 2.19 11.76 16.54
N ALA A 319 3.09 11.92 17.50
CA ALA A 319 4.28 12.75 17.34
C ALA A 319 5.18 12.27 16.21
N GLU A 320 5.47 10.97 16.13
CA GLU A 320 6.27 10.38 15.04
C GLU A 320 5.60 10.55 13.67
N HIS A 321 4.28 10.33 13.60
CA HIS A 321 3.54 10.53 12.36
C HIS A 321 3.61 11.97 11.86
N LEU A 322 3.47 12.94 12.77
CA LEU A 322 3.61 14.36 12.44
C LEU A 322 5.03 14.70 12.01
N GLN A 323 6.07 14.16 12.66
CA GLN A 323 7.47 14.38 12.28
C GLN A 323 7.77 13.91 10.85
N GLN A 324 7.13 12.85 10.40
CA GLN A 324 7.32 12.31 9.05
C GLN A 324 6.57 13.09 7.97
N ARG A 325 5.47 13.76 8.29
CA ARG A 325 4.52 14.30 7.28
C ARG A 325 4.25 15.80 7.37
N ALA A 326 4.44 16.42 8.52
CA ALA A 326 4.34 17.87 8.68
C ALA A 326 5.62 18.57 8.20
N LEU A 327 5.54 19.87 7.96
CA LEU A 327 6.72 20.64 7.59
C LEU A 327 7.77 20.63 8.72
N PRO A 328 9.04 20.36 8.40
CA PRO A 328 10.09 20.29 9.41
C PRO A 328 10.17 21.55 10.26
N GLY A 329 10.36 21.37 11.59
CA GLY A 329 10.52 22.47 12.55
C GLY A 329 9.25 23.26 12.87
N THR A 330 8.06 22.83 12.38
CA THR A 330 6.79 23.50 12.70
C THR A 330 6.02 22.85 13.82
N ILE A 331 6.41 21.65 14.24
CA ILE A 331 5.70 20.88 15.25
C ILE A 331 6.01 21.44 16.63
N VAL A 332 4.96 21.90 17.31
CA VAL A 332 5.05 22.39 18.70
C VAL A 332 4.05 21.63 19.56
N ARG A 333 4.57 20.83 20.48
CA ARG A 333 3.76 20.14 21.50
C ARG A 333 3.44 21.08 22.65
N ARG A 334 2.18 21.07 23.11
CA ARG A 334 1.73 21.74 24.34
C ARG A 334 0.95 20.76 25.21
N ALA A 335 1.41 20.53 26.42
CA ALA A 335 0.63 19.78 27.40
C ALA A 335 -0.51 20.66 27.94
N ILE A 336 -1.71 20.10 27.98
CA ILE A 336 -2.89 20.76 28.56
C ILE A 336 -3.08 20.19 29.97
N ARG A 337 -3.07 21.06 30.94
CA ARG A 337 -3.30 20.71 32.34
C ARG A 337 -4.65 21.21 32.77
N SER A 338 -5.54 20.28 33.07
CA SER A 338 -6.91 20.58 33.52
C SER A 338 -7.14 20.02 34.93
N CYS A 339 -8.03 20.67 35.64
CA CYS A 339 -8.51 20.17 36.92
C CYS A 339 -9.43 18.97 36.72
N SER A 340 -9.16 17.86 37.40
CA SER A 340 -10.00 16.65 37.32
C SER A 340 -11.39 16.82 37.94
N ALA A 341 -11.56 17.76 38.87
CA ALA A 341 -12.86 17.98 39.50
C ALA A 341 -13.78 18.94 38.72
N CYS A 342 -13.24 20.03 38.16
CA CYS A 342 -14.06 21.06 37.52
C CYS A 342 -13.74 21.33 36.05
N GLY A 343 -12.76 20.62 35.47
CA GLY A 343 -12.38 20.77 34.05
C GLY A 343 -11.60 22.06 33.73
N TYR A 344 -11.33 22.92 34.71
CA TYR A 344 -10.64 24.20 34.48
C TYR A 344 -9.23 23.95 33.90
N VAL A 345 -8.96 24.51 32.73
CA VAL A 345 -7.67 24.42 32.04
C VAL A 345 -6.73 25.49 32.59
N LEU A 346 -5.55 25.09 33.08
CA LEU A 346 -4.55 26.02 33.58
C LEU A 346 -3.93 26.83 32.44
N PRO A 347 -3.88 28.18 32.56
CA PRO A 347 -3.14 29.02 31.64
C PRO A 347 -1.64 28.68 31.60
N ASP A 348 -1.03 28.66 30.41
CA ASP A 348 0.39 28.36 30.23
C ASP A 348 1.33 29.26 31.04
N ASP A 349 0.96 30.55 31.20
CA ASP A 349 1.73 31.51 31.95
C ASP A 349 1.75 31.18 33.44
N LEU A 350 0.64 30.69 33.98
CA LEU A 350 0.56 30.21 35.35
C LEU A 350 1.46 28.99 35.56
N VAL A 351 1.39 28.05 34.63
CA VAL A 351 2.20 26.83 34.66
C VAL A 351 3.69 27.17 34.60
N ARG A 352 4.11 27.95 33.60
CA ARG A 352 5.50 28.42 33.47
C ARG A 352 5.98 29.22 34.67
N GLY A 353 5.17 30.14 35.16
CA GLY A 353 5.53 30.94 36.30
C GLY A 353 5.71 30.13 37.58
N ARG A 354 5.01 29.00 37.72
CA ARG A 354 5.20 28.09 38.87
C ARG A 354 6.42 27.19 38.71
N LEU A 355 6.58 26.57 37.55
CA LEU A 355 7.75 25.72 37.24
C LEU A 355 9.06 26.50 37.38
N ASN A 356 9.13 27.75 36.91
CA ASN A 356 10.29 28.62 37.05
C ASN A 356 10.63 28.94 38.53
N ARG A 357 9.67 28.78 39.43
CA ARG A 357 9.84 28.93 40.88
C ARG A 357 10.10 27.60 41.59
N GLY A 358 10.26 26.50 40.85
CA GLY A 358 10.49 25.16 41.41
C GLY A 358 9.25 24.56 42.08
N LEU A 359 8.06 24.99 41.70
CA LEU A 359 6.81 24.49 42.26
C LEU A 359 6.20 23.50 41.26
N ASP A 360 6.08 22.24 41.64
CA ASP A 360 5.67 21.12 40.81
C ASP A 360 4.16 20.89 40.78
N THR A 361 3.39 21.66 41.56
CA THR A 361 1.96 21.53 41.67
C THR A 361 1.27 22.88 41.76
N VAL A 362 -0.02 22.92 41.41
CA VAL A 362 -0.90 24.07 41.63
C VAL A 362 -2.24 23.59 42.16
N ARG A 363 -2.80 24.29 43.14
CA ARG A 363 -4.17 24.09 43.55
C ARG A 363 -5.09 24.75 42.50
N CYS A 364 -6.19 24.09 42.10
CA CYS A 364 -7.08 24.60 41.06
C CYS A 364 -7.61 26.00 41.42
N PRO A 365 -7.41 27.03 40.56
CA PRO A 365 -7.86 28.38 40.88
C PRO A 365 -9.39 28.54 40.88
N MET A 366 -10.14 27.58 40.30
CA MET A 366 -11.60 27.64 40.15
C MET A 366 -12.34 26.93 41.28
N CYS A 367 -11.96 25.69 41.61
CA CYS A 367 -12.67 24.92 42.63
C CYS A 367 -11.93 24.83 43.97
N ASP A 368 -10.64 25.12 43.99
CA ASP A 368 -9.75 25.02 45.14
C ASP A 368 -9.69 23.63 45.83
N GLU A 369 -10.31 22.63 45.22
CA GLU A 369 -10.40 21.27 45.78
C GLU A 369 -9.25 20.36 45.33
N THR A 370 -8.75 20.53 44.11
CA THR A 370 -7.82 19.60 43.46
C THR A 370 -6.44 20.23 43.34
N VAL A 371 -5.40 19.45 43.66
CA VAL A 371 -4.00 19.79 43.38
C VAL A 371 -3.59 19.16 42.03
N ILE A 372 -3.22 20.01 41.09
CA ILE A 372 -2.87 19.65 39.72
C ILE A 372 -1.35 19.54 39.61
N PRO A 373 -0.78 18.40 39.19
CA PRO A 373 0.65 18.27 38.96
C PRO A 373 1.05 19.06 37.70
N LEU A 374 2.22 19.71 37.74
CA LEU A 374 2.75 20.54 36.66
C LEU A 374 3.84 19.86 35.84
N HIS A 375 4.42 18.77 36.35
CA HIS A 375 5.30 17.92 35.54
C HIS A 375 4.50 17.01 34.60
N ASP A 376 5.04 16.82 33.41
CA ASP A 376 4.53 15.79 32.51
C ASP A 376 5.03 14.43 33.01
N ASP A 377 4.11 13.54 33.34
CA ASP A 377 4.39 12.11 33.43
C ASP A 377 4.61 11.59 32.01
N GLN A 378 5.74 11.94 31.38
CA GLN A 378 6.11 11.27 30.14
C GLN A 378 6.50 9.84 30.48
N PRO A 379 5.84 8.82 29.91
CA PRO A 379 6.33 7.46 30.04
C PRO A 379 7.76 7.39 29.46
N SER A 380 8.63 6.65 30.12
CA SER A 380 10.02 6.47 29.73
C SER A 380 10.12 6.09 28.25
N GLY A 381 10.83 6.89 27.43
CA GLY A 381 10.82 6.85 25.97
C GLY A 381 11.05 5.48 25.34
N ALA A 382 11.92 4.64 25.89
CA ALA A 382 12.26 3.33 25.30
C ALA A 382 11.08 2.34 25.18
N THR A 383 10.13 2.36 26.12
CA THR A 383 8.97 1.45 26.08
C THR A 383 7.90 1.96 25.11
N ALA A 384 7.76 3.28 24.98
CA ALA A 384 6.84 3.88 24.03
C ALA A 384 7.34 3.73 22.57
N GLU A 385 8.64 3.94 22.34
CA GLU A 385 9.26 3.75 21.02
C GLU A 385 9.15 2.30 20.52
N ALA A 386 9.38 1.29 21.37
CA ALA A 386 9.21 -0.11 21.00
C ALA A 386 7.75 -0.42 20.62
N ALA A 387 6.78 0.10 21.38
CA ALA A 387 5.36 -0.09 21.09
C ALA A 387 4.94 0.60 19.78
N VAL A 388 5.46 1.79 19.50
CA VAL A 388 5.20 2.51 18.25
C VAL A 388 5.81 1.80 17.04
N SER A 389 7.03 1.26 17.19
CA SER A 389 7.65 0.44 16.15
C SER A 389 6.80 -0.80 15.83
N GLU A 390 6.26 -1.47 16.86
CA GLU A 390 5.34 -2.59 16.70
C GLU A 390 4.02 -2.17 16.02
N MET A 391 3.45 -1.02 16.39
CA MET A 391 2.25 -0.47 15.74
C MET A 391 2.46 -0.20 14.27
N ASN A 392 3.58 0.43 13.91
CA ASN A 392 3.91 0.71 12.52
C ASN A 392 4.04 -0.59 11.72
N ARG A 393 4.75 -1.58 12.25
CA ARG A 393 4.86 -2.90 11.63
C ARG A 393 3.50 -3.55 11.42
N ASN A 394 2.63 -3.55 12.42
CA ASN A 394 1.29 -4.13 12.32
C ASN A 394 0.41 -3.41 11.28
N ALA A 395 0.50 -2.07 11.20
CA ALA A 395 -0.21 -1.27 10.21
C ALA A 395 0.28 -1.60 8.78
N ASP A 396 1.59 -1.71 8.59
CA ASP A 396 2.18 -2.08 7.31
C ASP A 396 1.80 -3.52 6.91
N GLU A 397 1.87 -4.47 7.84
CA GLU A 397 1.41 -5.85 7.60
C GLU A 397 -0.08 -5.93 7.21
N GLN A 398 -0.94 -5.16 7.88
CA GLN A 398 -2.38 -5.14 7.56
C GLN A 398 -2.64 -4.53 6.19
N ARG A 399 -1.96 -3.43 5.85
CA ARG A 399 -2.02 -2.84 4.51
C ARG A 399 -1.58 -3.86 3.46
N ASP A 400 -0.44 -4.51 3.68
CA ASP A 400 0.12 -5.47 2.73
C ASP A 400 -0.79 -6.69 2.55
N ARG A 401 -1.44 -7.17 3.62
CA ARG A 401 -2.48 -8.22 3.55
C ARG A 401 -3.67 -7.76 2.69
N ASN A 402 -4.15 -6.54 2.87
CA ASN A 402 -5.28 -6.00 2.11
C ASN A 402 -4.93 -5.84 0.62
N VAL A 403 -3.73 -5.36 0.32
CA VAL A 403 -3.20 -5.25 -1.05
C VAL A 403 -3.05 -6.65 -1.66
N ALA A 404 -2.46 -7.61 -0.93
CA ALA A 404 -2.30 -8.99 -1.36
C ALA A 404 -3.64 -9.66 -1.68
N ALA A 405 -4.63 -9.49 -0.81
CA ALA A 405 -5.98 -10.02 -1.01
C ALA A 405 -6.66 -9.45 -2.26
N THR A 406 -6.48 -8.15 -2.54
CA THR A 406 -7.04 -7.52 -3.74
C THR A 406 -6.32 -8.01 -5.01
N ARG A 407 -5.00 -8.10 -4.98
CA ARG A 407 -4.20 -8.69 -6.07
C ARG A 407 -4.61 -10.13 -6.36
N LEU A 408 -4.86 -10.92 -5.31
CA LEU A 408 -5.32 -12.30 -5.45
C LEU A 408 -6.65 -12.40 -6.20
N LYS A 409 -7.59 -11.46 -5.97
CA LYS A 409 -8.84 -11.39 -6.75
C LYS A 409 -8.56 -11.23 -8.25
N GLY A 410 -7.65 -10.32 -8.62
CA GLY A 410 -7.25 -10.14 -10.01
C GLY A 410 -6.61 -11.39 -10.62
N LYS A 411 -5.75 -12.09 -9.88
CA LYS A 411 -5.15 -13.36 -10.33
C LYS A 411 -6.20 -14.46 -10.52
N VAL A 412 -7.18 -14.56 -9.64
CA VAL A 412 -8.30 -15.52 -9.79
C VAL A 412 -9.11 -15.22 -11.05
N GLU A 413 -9.47 -13.95 -11.27
CA GLU A 413 -10.25 -13.55 -12.47
C GLU A 413 -9.49 -13.84 -13.78
N THR A 414 -8.16 -13.75 -13.75
CA THR A 414 -7.34 -14.02 -14.95
C THR A 414 -6.88 -15.46 -15.07
N GLY A 415 -7.06 -16.29 -14.03
CA GLY A 415 -6.46 -17.63 -13.96
C GLY A 415 -4.93 -17.62 -13.92
N ASP A 416 -4.34 -16.56 -13.37
CA ASP A 416 -2.88 -16.33 -13.31
C ASP A 416 -2.27 -17.02 -12.07
N PHE A 417 -2.14 -18.33 -12.15
CA PHE A 417 -1.56 -19.14 -11.09
C PHE A 417 -0.04 -18.96 -11.00
N ASP A 418 0.45 -18.66 -9.81
CA ASP A 418 1.87 -18.47 -9.56
C ASP A 418 2.62 -19.78 -9.37
N VAL A 419 2.01 -20.76 -8.68
CA VAL A 419 2.67 -22.00 -8.34
C VAL A 419 1.73 -23.20 -8.39
N PHE A 420 2.22 -24.30 -8.99
CA PHE A 420 1.56 -25.61 -8.92
C PHE A 420 2.08 -26.37 -7.69
N LEU A 421 1.17 -26.82 -6.80
CA LEU A 421 1.53 -27.55 -5.59
C LEU A 421 1.43 -29.07 -5.83
N CYS A 422 2.55 -29.66 -6.27
CA CYS A 422 2.65 -31.09 -6.53
C CYS A 422 2.91 -31.88 -5.25
N HIS A 423 2.03 -32.80 -4.85
CA HIS A 423 2.10 -33.46 -3.55
C HIS A 423 1.53 -34.88 -3.59
N ASN A 424 1.85 -35.70 -2.56
CA ASN A 424 1.21 -36.97 -2.30
C ASN A 424 -0.14 -36.74 -1.61
N SER A 425 -1.14 -37.56 -1.92
CA SER A 425 -2.47 -37.51 -1.28
C SER A 425 -2.42 -37.58 0.25
N LYS A 426 -1.45 -38.29 0.84
CA LYS A 426 -1.26 -38.38 2.30
C LYS A 426 -0.71 -37.09 2.91
N ASP A 427 0.03 -36.29 2.15
CA ASP A 427 0.62 -35.04 2.60
C ASP A 427 -0.28 -33.82 2.32
N LYS A 428 -1.44 -34.05 1.70
CA LYS A 428 -2.41 -33.04 1.28
C LYS A 428 -2.78 -32.02 2.36
N PRO A 429 -3.06 -32.39 3.63
CA PRO A 429 -3.42 -31.41 4.66
C PRO A 429 -2.31 -30.38 4.93
N GLN A 430 -1.04 -30.82 4.97
CA GLN A 430 0.10 -29.91 5.16
C GLN A 430 0.28 -28.98 3.97
N VAL A 431 0.13 -29.52 2.75
CA VAL A 431 0.26 -28.72 1.51
C VAL A 431 -0.89 -27.70 1.38
N MET A 432 -2.10 -28.07 1.78
CA MET A 432 -3.23 -27.13 1.85
C MET A 432 -2.94 -25.97 2.81
N ALA A 433 -2.40 -26.25 4.00
CA ALA A 433 -2.03 -25.20 4.96
C ALA A 433 -0.95 -24.24 4.39
N ILE A 434 0.04 -24.78 3.69
CA ILE A 434 1.05 -23.96 2.98
C ILE A 434 0.38 -23.13 1.89
N GLY A 435 -0.54 -23.72 1.11
CA GLY A 435 -1.28 -23.04 0.07
C GLY A 435 -2.11 -21.86 0.59
N GLU A 436 -2.78 -22.02 1.73
CA GLU A 436 -3.51 -20.90 2.36
C GLU A 436 -2.56 -19.77 2.80
N ARG A 437 -1.43 -20.10 3.41
CA ARG A 437 -0.40 -19.10 3.74
C ARG A 437 0.16 -18.38 2.50
N LEU A 438 0.29 -19.06 1.37
CA LEU A 438 0.68 -18.43 0.11
C LEU A 438 -0.37 -17.45 -0.39
N LYS A 439 -1.66 -17.78 -0.25
CA LYS A 439 -2.77 -16.86 -0.58
C LYS A 439 -2.72 -15.60 0.29
N GLU A 440 -2.40 -15.70 1.57
CA GLU A 440 -2.22 -14.55 2.47
C GLU A 440 -1.12 -13.60 2.00
N ARG A 441 -0.15 -14.11 1.22
CA ARG A 441 0.92 -13.31 0.58
C ARG A 441 0.59 -12.86 -0.85
N GLY A 442 -0.66 -13.04 -1.29
CA GLY A 442 -1.11 -12.68 -2.65
C GLY A 442 -0.54 -13.57 -3.75
N ILE A 443 -0.06 -14.77 -3.40
CA ILE A 443 0.41 -15.80 -4.33
C ILE A 443 -0.75 -16.76 -4.59
N LEU A 444 -1.13 -16.96 -5.85
CA LEU A 444 -2.21 -17.86 -6.23
C LEU A 444 -1.67 -19.27 -6.49
N PRO A 445 -1.88 -20.23 -5.56
CA PRO A 445 -1.47 -21.60 -5.77
C PRO A 445 -2.53 -22.38 -6.56
N TRP A 446 -2.07 -23.22 -7.47
CA TRP A 446 -2.91 -24.24 -8.08
C TRP A 446 -2.81 -25.54 -7.28
N LEU A 447 -3.94 -26.03 -6.81
CA LEU A 447 -4.06 -27.30 -6.08
C LEU A 447 -5.25 -28.09 -6.62
N ASP A 448 -5.08 -29.38 -6.84
CA ASP A 448 -6.07 -30.26 -7.46
C ASP A 448 -7.46 -30.19 -6.78
N VAL A 449 -7.49 -30.17 -5.46
CA VAL A 449 -8.74 -30.15 -4.68
C VAL A 449 -9.50 -28.82 -4.82
N TRP A 450 -8.81 -27.73 -5.15
CA TRP A 450 -9.43 -26.42 -5.30
C TRP A 450 -9.87 -26.15 -6.74
N GLU A 451 -9.13 -26.72 -7.71
CA GLU A 451 -9.23 -26.30 -9.10
C GLU A 451 -9.88 -27.37 -10.01
N ILE A 452 -9.98 -28.63 -9.54
CA ILE A 452 -10.60 -29.69 -10.35
C ILE A 452 -11.99 -30.04 -9.83
N PRO A 453 -13.06 -29.66 -10.56
CA PRO A 453 -14.43 -30.04 -10.19
C PRO A 453 -14.62 -31.57 -10.21
N PRO A 454 -15.43 -32.13 -9.30
CA PRO A 454 -15.79 -33.54 -9.36
C PRO A 454 -16.34 -33.94 -10.75
N GLY A 455 -15.90 -35.10 -11.25
CA GLY A 455 -16.32 -35.61 -12.57
C GLY A 455 -15.40 -35.21 -13.74
N LYS A 456 -14.41 -34.34 -13.52
CA LYS A 456 -13.38 -34.03 -14.55
C LYS A 456 -12.23 -35.03 -14.52
N ARG A 457 -11.59 -35.24 -15.68
CA ARG A 457 -10.41 -36.10 -15.78
C ARG A 457 -9.20 -35.38 -15.24
N TRP A 458 -8.67 -35.81 -14.09
CA TRP A 458 -7.55 -35.23 -13.37
C TRP A 458 -6.33 -34.93 -14.28
N GLN A 459 -5.91 -35.90 -15.09
CA GLN A 459 -4.75 -35.75 -15.98
C GLN A 459 -4.88 -34.62 -17.01
N GLN A 460 -6.09 -34.39 -17.50
CA GLN A 460 -6.33 -33.33 -18.49
C GLN A 460 -6.25 -31.93 -17.86
N GLU A 461 -6.82 -31.78 -16.66
CA GLU A 461 -6.81 -30.50 -15.95
C GLU A 461 -5.40 -30.15 -15.47
N VAL A 462 -4.65 -31.12 -14.94
CA VAL A 462 -3.24 -30.92 -14.57
C VAL A 462 -2.39 -30.50 -15.79
N ARG A 463 -2.55 -31.12 -16.95
CA ARG A 463 -1.83 -30.71 -18.19
C ARG A 463 -2.19 -29.30 -18.64
N ARG A 464 -3.41 -28.84 -18.39
CA ARG A 464 -3.80 -27.45 -18.65
C ARG A 464 -3.11 -26.50 -17.68
N ALA A 465 -3.16 -26.82 -16.39
CA ALA A 465 -2.54 -26.02 -15.34
C ALA A 465 -1.04 -25.82 -15.55
N ILE A 466 -0.31 -26.88 -15.97
CA ILE A 466 1.12 -26.81 -16.26
C ILE A 466 1.46 -25.73 -17.31
N LYS A 467 0.56 -25.47 -18.23
CA LYS A 467 0.78 -24.45 -19.27
C LYS A 467 0.66 -23.03 -18.71
N SER A 468 -0.24 -22.80 -17.76
CA SER A 468 -0.56 -21.48 -17.22
C SER A 468 0.26 -21.10 -15.99
N VAL A 469 0.63 -22.05 -15.11
CA VAL A 469 1.36 -21.74 -13.88
C VAL A 469 2.79 -21.28 -14.15
N LYS A 470 3.34 -20.40 -13.30
CA LYS A 470 4.68 -19.82 -13.44
C LYS A 470 5.77 -20.75 -12.89
N THR A 471 5.49 -21.44 -11.78
CA THR A 471 6.46 -22.22 -10.99
C THR A 471 5.84 -23.53 -10.54
N VAL A 472 6.63 -24.53 -10.19
CA VAL A 472 6.16 -25.76 -9.52
C VAL A 472 6.89 -25.98 -8.20
N ALA A 473 6.13 -26.24 -7.12
CA ALA A 473 6.65 -26.73 -5.86
C ALA A 473 6.33 -28.23 -5.72
N VAL A 474 7.37 -29.06 -5.53
CA VAL A 474 7.24 -30.52 -5.41
C VAL A 474 7.45 -30.91 -3.95
N PHE A 475 6.39 -31.35 -3.28
CA PHE A 475 6.40 -31.64 -1.85
C PHE A 475 6.73 -33.10 -1.54
N TYR A 476 7.66 -33.29 -0.62
CA TYR A 476 8.11 -34.58 -0.11
C TYR A 476 7.80 -34.68 1.39
N GLY A 477 6.70 -35.31 1.72
CA GLY A 477 6.25 -35.48 3.11
C GLY A 477 6.48 -36.86 3.70
N PRO A 478 5.98 -37.12 4.92
CA PRO A 478 6.01 -38.44 5.59
C PRO A 478 5.29 -39.53 4.80
N GLY A 479 4.33 -39.16 3.94
CA GLY A 479 3.58 -40.09 3.10
C GLY A 479 4.41 -40.88 2.10
N GLY A 480 5.65 -40.48 1.87
CA GLY A 480 6.57 -41.11 0.90
C GLY A 480 6.16 -40.88 -0.54
N ALA A 481 6.96 -41.34 -1.49
CA ALA A 481 6.57 -41.37 -2.90
C ALA A 481 5.70 -42.62 -3.15
N GLY A 482 4.43 -42.39 -3.55
CA GLY A 482 3.57 -43.48 -3.98
C GLY A 482 4.01 -44.05 -5.34
N PRO A 483 3.85 -45.35 -5.62
CA PRO A 483 4.34 -45.99 -6.84
C PRO A 483 3.79 -45.44 -8.15
N PHE A 484 2.66 -44.75 -8.10
CA PHE A 484 2.08 -44.04 -9.27
C PHE A 484 2.58 -42.61 -9.45
N GLN A 485 3.16 -42.00 -8.38
CA GLN A 485 3.58 -40.59 -8.39
C GLN A 485 4.98 -40.38 -8.97
N GLU A 486 5.90 -41.34 -8.84
CA GLU A 486 7.27 -41.16 -9.35
C GLU A 486 7.29 -40.94 -10.87
N LEU A 487 6.52 -41.73 -11.62
CA LEU A 487 6.45 -41.64 -13.09
C LEU A 487 5.64 -40.41 -13.56
N GLU A 488 4.56 -40.05 -12.85
CA GLU A 488 3.74 -38.88 -13.21
C GLU A 488 4.45 -37.57 -12.81
N VAL A 489 5.05 -37.51 -11.63
CA VAL A 489 5.87 -36.36 -11.17
C VAL A 489 7.07 -36.17 -12.09
N GLU A 490 7.80 -37.24 -12.47
CA GLU A 490 8.93 -37.12 -13.40
C GLU A 490 8.51 -36.61 -14.78
N SER A 491 7.37 -37.08 -15.30
CA SER A 491 6.84 -36.59 -16.56
C SER A 491 6.42 -35.13 -16.50
N LEU A 492 5.73 -34.73 -15.42
CA LEU A 492 5.26 -33.36 -15.17
C LEU A 492 6.44 -32.41 -14.95
N VAL A 493 7.37 -32.78 -14.08
CA VAL A 493 8.58 -32.01 -13.78
C VAL A 493 9.47 -31.88 -15.00
N GLY A 494 9.57 -32.93 -15.80
CA GLY A 494 10.28 -32.90 -17.08
C GLY A 494 9.65 -31.92 -18.09
N GLU A 495 8.33 -31.75 -18.08
CA GLU A 495 7.65 -30.76 -18.93
C GLU A 495 7.90 -29.31 -18.47
N PHE A 496 7.91 -29.06 -17.15
CA PHE A 496 8.30 -27.77 -16.58
C PHE A 496 9.75 -27.40 -16.91
N ALA A 497 10.67 -28.34 -16.75
CA ALA A 497 12.07 -28.13 -17.06
C ALA A 497 12.33 -27.80 -18.53
N LYS A 498 11.66 -28.53 -19.44
CA LYS A 498 11.73 -28.23 -20.89
C LYS A 498 11.25 -26.82 -21.24
N ARG A 499 10.40 -26.22 -20.40
CA ARG A 499 9.89 -24.87 -20.57
C ARG A 499 10.67 -23.80 -19.81
N GLY A 500 11.79 -24.17 -19.16
CA GLY A 500 12.59 -23.26 -18.38
C GLY A 500 11.92 -22.69 -17.12
N LYS A 501 10.81 -23.31 -16.67
CA LYS A 501 10.09 -22.84 -15.47
C LYS A 501 10.79 -23.29 -14.19
N PRO A 502 10.83 -22.45 -13.14
CA PRO A 502 11.43 -22.81 -11.86
C PRO A 502 10.77 -24.03 -11.21
N ILE A 503 11.58 -24.90 -10.63
CA ILE A 503 11.14 -26.10 -9.91
C ILE A 503 11.71 -26.02 -8.49
N ILE A 504 10.86 -26.12 -7.47
CA ILE A 504 11.24 -25.98 -6.07
C ILE A 504 10.94 -27.29 -5.34
N PRO A 505 11.94 -28.14 -5.05
CA PRO A 505 11.74 -29.30 -4.17
C PRO A 505 11.54 -28.82 -2.72
N VAL A 506 10.45 -29.25 -2.07
CA VAL A 506 10.08 -28.86 -0.71
C VAL A 506 10.01 -30.12 0.18
N ILE A 507 10.78 -30.14 1.26
CA ILE A 507 10.75 -31.23 2.24
C ILE A 507 9.84 -30.82 3.39
N LEU A 508 8.75 -31.55 3.59
CA LEU A 508 7.76 -31.26 4.63
C LEU A 508 8.23 -31.70 6.02
N GLU A 509 7.66 -31.08 7.04
CA GLU A 509 7.83 -31.49 8.44
C GLU A 509 7.37 -32.94 8.66
N GLY A 510 7.99 -33.61 9.63
CA GLY A 510 7.68 -35.00 9.99
C GLY A 510 8.32 -36.05 9.06
N ARG A 511 8.92 -35.67 7.93
CA ARG A 511 9.67 -36.62 7.09
C ARG A 511 10.97 -36.98 7.73
N GLN A 512 11.23 -38.29 7.90
CA GLN A 512 12.51 -38.82 8.37
C GLN A 512 13.50 -38.97 7.20
N GLY A 513 14.73 -38.53 7.40
CA GLY A 513 15.81 -38.61 6.41
C GLY A 513 15.63 -37.68 5.20
N ASN A 514 16.57 -37.72 4.28
CA ASN A 514 16.47 -36.99 3.02
C ASN A 514 15.71 -37.80 1.98
N PRO A 515 14.78 -37.16 1.22
CA PRO A 515 14.12 -37.86 0.12
C PRO A 515 15.13 -38.27 -0.94
N ARG A 516 14.96 -39.44 -1.53
CA ARG A 516 15.64 -39.79 -2.78
C ARG A 516 14.95 -38.96 -3.88
N LEU A 517 15.57 -37.82 -4.20
CA LEU A 517 15.14 -37.04 -5.35
C LEU A 517 15.59 -37.77 -6.61
N SER A 518 14.75 -37.80 -7.66
CA SER A 518 15.20 -38.26 -8.97
C SER A 518 16.46 -37.48 -9.39
N GLY A 519 17.37 -38.08 -10.14
CA GLY A 519 18.66 -37.49 -10.49
C GLY A 519 18.56 -36.06 -11.04
N PHE A 520 17.47 -35.77 -11.71
CA PHE A 520 17.13 -34.46 -12.26
C PHE A 520 16.83 -33.41 -11.18
N LEU A 521 16.05 -33.75 -10.14
CA LEU A 521 15.65 -32.81 -9.07
C LEU A 521 16.78 -32.51 -8.07
N ASN A 522 17.84 -33.32 -8.03
CA ASN A 522 19.01 -33.05 -7.20
C ASN A 522 19.79 -31.78 -7.63
N ALA A 523 19.63 -31.34 -8.88
CA ALA A 523 20.28 -30.15 -9.40
C ALA A 523 19.62 -28.83 -8.92
N TRP A 524 18.42 -28.89 -8.33
CA TRP A 524 17.66 -27.72 -7.90
C TRP A 524 17.88 -27.43 -6.42
N GLN A 525 17.92 -26.13 -6.09
CA GLN A 525 17.93 -25.68 -4.70
C GLN A 525 16.62 -26.07 -4.03
N LYS A 526 16.71 -26.70 -2.85
CA LYS A 526 15.55 -27.22 -2.12
C LYS A 526 15.22 -26.38 -0.90
N VAL A 527 13.95 -26.33 -0.55
CA VAL A 527 13.44 -25.76 0.69
C VAL A 527 13.19 -26.90 1.69
N ASP A 528 13.71 -26.80 2.90
CA ASP A 528 13.56 -27.80 3.95
C ASP A 528 12.76 -27.24 5.13
N MET A 529 11.45 -27.55 5.18
CA MET A 529 10.51 -27.07 6.21
C MET A 529 10.87 -27.56 7.64
N ARG A 530 11.79 -28.51 7.77
CA ARG A 530 12.27 -29.02 9.07
C ARG A 530 13.32 -28.11 9.71
N LYS A 531 13.86 -27.16 8.95
CA LYS A 531 14.92 -26.26 9.38
C LYS A 531 14.35 -24.86 9.60
N PRO A 532 14.32 -24.35 10.85
CA PRO A 532 13.70 -23.07 11.13
C PRO A 532 14.50 -21.85 10.65
N ASN A 533 15.77 -22.03 10.31
CA ASN A 533 16.65 -20.93 9.91
C ASN A 533 17.49 -21.32 8.68
N PRO A 534 17.49 -20.51 7.60
CA PRO A 534 16.56 -19.39 7.35
C PRO A 534 15.10 -19.86 7.24
N ASP A 535 14.12 -18.95 7.45
CA ASP A 535 12.69 -19.31 7.40
C ASP A 535 12.36 -20.04 6.09
N PRO A 536 11.93 -21.29 6.14
CA PRO A 536 11.70 -22.08 4.94
C PRO A 536 10.47 -21.61 4.16
N PHE A 537 9.49 -20.98 4.81
CA PHE A 537 8.34 -20.44 4.10
C PHE A 537 8.75 -19.21 3.29
N GLU A 538 9.55 -18.30 3.84
CA GLU A 538 10.07 -17.14 3.11
C GLU A 538 11.00 -17.58 1.95
N GLN A 539 11.78 -18.67 2.12
CA GLN A 539 12.54 -19.26 1.02
C GLN A 539 11.65 -19.80 -0.10
N LEU A 540 10.50 -20.40 0.26
CA LEU A 540 9.52 -20.88 -0.73
C LEU A 540 8.90 -19.70 -1.48
N VAL A 541 8.49 -18.65 -0.76
CA VAL A 541 7.95 -17.41 -1.35
C VAL A 541 8.96 -16.80 -2.33
N TRP A 542 10.21 -16.64 -1.92
CA TRP A 542 11.28 -16.15 -2.79
C TRP A 542 11.47 -17.01 -4.04
N GLY A 543 11.47 -18.34 -3.88
CA GLY A 543 11.59 -19.26 -5.02
C GLY A 543 10.44 -19.17 -6.02
N ILE A 544 9.23 -18.79 -5.57
CA ILE A 544 8.04 -18.63 -6.41
C ILE A 544 8.05 -17.25 -7.10
N THR A 545 8.36 -16.20 -6.36
CA THR A 545 8.22 -14.80 -6.84
C THR A 545 9.47 -14.30 -7.57
N GLY A 546 10.63 -14.86 -7.27
CA GLY A 546 11.93 -14.34 -7.67
C GLY A 546 12.38 -13.13 -6.84
N ASP A 547 11.51 -12.56 -6.01
CA ASP A 547 11.79 -11.41 -5.17
C ASP A 547 12.28 -11.88 -3.79
N ARG A 548 13.47 -11.44 -3.40
CA ARG A 548 13.97 -11.62 -2.05
C ARG A 548 13.33 -10.52 -1.21
N SER A 549 12.29 -10.86 -0.41
CA SER A 549 11.82 -9.93 0.61
C SER A 549 13.04 -9.52 1.44
N SER A 550 13.29 -8.21 1.53
CA SER A 550 14.32 -7.68 2.41
C SER A 550 14.01 -8.19 3.81
N ASP A 551 14.88 -9.05 4.31
CA ASP A 551 14.89 -9.52 5.70
C ASP A 551 14.83 -8.27 6.59
N PRO A 552 13.84 -8.10 7.47
CA PRO A 552 13.97 -7.14 8.54
C PRO A 552 15.00 -7.71 9.50
N GLY A 553 16.27 -7.24 9.37
CA GLY A 553 17.35 -7.54 10.29
C GLY A 553 17.11 -7.01 11.71
#